data_3d2c37388543ab103ededb3b31ffe3c8
#
_entry.id   3d2c37388543ab103ededb3b31ffe3c8
#
_cell.length_a   1.000
_cell.length_b   1.000
_cell.length_c   1.000
_cell.angle_alpha   90.00
_cell.angle_beta   90.00
_cell.angle_gamma   90.00
#
_symmetry.space_group_name_H-M   'P 1'
#
loop_
_entity.id
_entity.type
_entity.pdbx_description
1 polymer ?
#
loop_
_entity_poly.entity_id
_entity_poly.type
_entity_poly.pdbx_seq_one_letter_code
_entity_poly.pdbx_strand_id
1 'polypeptide(L)'
;MKKLLCVLLTLSLILCAAALAEDTYDESDSTASTTLTTTIKGPDAPSYTIIIPPTLAIAPNATSTALSIQLEEVANASEISITTANSGSMTGSNGTIDFTVTPNELSFSNFSSLPSTKTMTINITEEQWQQAAAGTYTGTMSFTISAQ
;
A
#
# COMPACT_ATOMS: atom_id res chain seq x y z
N MET A 1 35.51 38.93 13.14
CA MET A 1 34.50 38.67 12.13
C MET A 1 34.63 37.29 11.40
N LYS A 2 35.75 36.59 11.50
CA LYS A 2 35.90 35.23 10.83
C LYS A 2 35.33 34.06 11.64
N LYS A 3 34.97 34.24 12.90
CA LYS A 3 34.45 33.14 13.75
C LYS A 3 32.89 33.03 13.74
N LEU A 4 32.21 34.07 13.22
CA LEU A 4 30.74 34.04 13.12
C LEU A 4 30.22 33.36 11.89
N LEU A 5 31.07 33.24 10.84
CA LEU A 5 30.68 32.61 9.56
C LEU A 5 30.67 31.09 9.64
N CYS A 6 31.50 30.49 10.52
CA CYS A 6 31.55 29.04 10.70
C CYS A 6 30.34 28.46 11.45
N VAL A 7 29.72 29.25 12.34
CA VAL A 7 28.56 28.77 13.13
C VAL A 7 27.28 28.76 12.31
N LEU A 8 27.15 29.64 11.29
CA LEU A 8 25.99 29.66 10.42
C LEU A 8 26.01 28.53 9.40
N LEU A 9 27.18 28.03 9.02
CA LEU A 9 27.28 26.96 8.05
C LEU A 9 27.03 25.57 8.63
N THR A 10 27.24 25.40 9.94
CA THR A 10 26.96 24.14 10.64
C THR A 10 25.49 24.00 11.04
N LEU A 11 24.74 25.11 11.13
CA LEU A 11 23.33 25.07 11.50
C LEU A 11 22.40 24.73 10.30
N SER A 12 22.88 24.95 9.08
CA SER A 12 22.09 24.63 7.88
C SER A 12 22.15 23.14 7.47
N LEU A 13 23.09 22.35 8.05
CA LEU A 13 23.18 20.91 7.78
C LEU A 13 22.36 20.05 8.74
N ILE A 14 21.83 20.60 9.83
CA ILE A 14 21.06 19.84 10.83
C ILE A 14 19.56 19.85 10.52
N LEU A 15 19.10 20.73 9.61
CA LEU A 15 17.66 20.85 9.32
C LEU A 15 17.18 19.94 8.19
N CYS A 16 18.05 19.11 7.60
CA CYS A 16 17.67 18.17 6.54
C CYS A 16 17.48 16.72 7.01
N ALA A 17 17.53 16.47 8.33
CA ALA A 17 17.40 15.12 8.90
C ALA A 17 16.04 14.89 9.62
N ALA A 18 15.08 15.78 9.46
CA ALA A 18 13.82 15.71 10.20
C ALA A 18 12.60 15.58 9.29
N ALA A 19 12.66 14.67 8.32
CA ALA A 19 11.48 14.27 7.56
C ALA A 19 11.56 12.78 7.18
N LEU A 20 11.96 11.95 8.12
CA LEU A 20 11.60 10.55 8.13
C LEU A 20 10.55 10.40 9.22
N ALA A 21 9.31 10.73 8.90
CA ALA A 21 8.19 10.18 9.64
C ALA A 21 8.19 8.68 9.28
N GLU A 22 8.89 7.88 10.08
CA GLU A 22 8.58 6.47 10.19
C GLU A 22 7.17 6.39 10.75
N ASP A 23 6.18 6.10 9.91
CA ASP A 23 4.93 5.55 10.39
C ASP A 23 5.27 4.15 10.93
N THR A 24 5.53 4.08 12.24
CA THR A 24 5.65 2.83 12.95
C THR A 24 4.26 2.23 13.03
N TYR A 25 4.05 1.14 12.31
CA TYR A 25 2.87 0.30 12.44
C TYR A 25 2.85 -0.31 13.83
N ASP A 26 1.85 0.05 14.64
CA ASP A 26 1.48 -0.69 15.84
C ASP A 26 0.38 -1.69 15.44
N GLU A 27 0.50 -2.95 15.86
CA GLU A 27 -0.44 -4.04 15.58
C GLU A 27 -1.88 -3.78 16.08
N SER A 28 -2.11 -2.66 16.77
CA SER A 28 -3.41 -2.23 17.27
C SER A 28 -4.20 -1.33 16.33
N ASP A 29 -3.58 -0.80 15.25
CA ASP A 29 -4.25 0.07 14.29
C ASP A 29 -4.88 -0.74 13.15
N SER A 30 -6.12 -1.14 13.34
CA SER A 30 -6.95 -1.79 12.30
C SER A 30 -7.38 -0.86 11.16
N THR A 31 -6.84 0.35 11.12
CA THR A 31 -7.12 1.35 10.07
C THR A 31 -5.84 2.08 9.70
N ALA A 32 -4.99 1.46 8.92
CA ALA A 32 -3.83 2.12 8.38
C ALA A 32 -4.09 2.54 6.94
N SER A 33 -4.08 3.85 6.68
CA SER A 33 -3.90 4.41 5.35
C SER A 33 -2.41 4.35 5.05
N THR A 34 -1.98 3.43 4.18
CA THR A 34 -0.58 3.35 3.81
C THR A 34 -0.35 4.23 2.59
N THR A 35 0.13 5.45 2.81
CA THR A 35 0.83 6.17 1.75
C THR A 35 2.26 5.65 1.77
N LEU A 36 2.60 4.76 0.85
CA LEU A 36 3.96 4.27 0.72
C LEU A 36 4.73 5.28 -0.15
N THR A 37 5.53 6.12 0.48
CA THR A 37 6.47 7.00 -0.22
C THR A 37 7.87 6.44 -0.02
N THR A 38 8.47 5.91 -1.08
CA THR A 38 9.87 5.51 -1.06
C THR A 38 10.69 6.53 -1.83
N THR A 39 11.53 7.28 -1.13
CA THR A 39 12.53 8.15 -1.76
C THR A 39 13.88 7.45 -1.71
N ILE A 40 14.32 6.91 -2.83
CA ILE A 40 15.68 6.36 -2.98
C ILE A 40 16.61 7.52 -3.33
N LYS A 41 17.61 7.78 -2.49
CA LYS A 41 18.57 8.87 -2.70
C LYS A 41 19.59 8.54 -3.79
N GLY A 42 19.39 9.11 -4.94
CA GLY A 42 20.33 9.14 -6.07
C GLY A 42 19.69 9.91 -7.21
N PRO A 43 20.44 10.63 -8.07
CA PRO A 43 19.87 11.40 -9.18
C PRO A 43 19.11 10.52 -10.18
N ASP A 44 19.36 9.20 -10.21
CA ASP A 44 18.78 8.27 -11.17
C ASP A 44 17.92 7.18 -10.51
N ALA A 45 17.67 7.27 -9.20
CA ALA A 45 16.89 6.27 -8.48
C ALA A 45 15.36 6.47 -8.69
N PRO A 46 14.58 5.39 -8.89
CA PRO A 46 13.14 5.49 -8.98
C PRO A 46 12.51 6.03 -7.70
N SER A 47 11.51 6.92 -7.85
CA SER A 47 10.65 7.36 -6.74
C SER A 47 9.19 7.30 -7.16
N TYR A 48 8.30 6.98 -6.21
CA TYR A 48 6.87 6.86 -6.49
C TYR A 48 6.05 7.10 -5.21
N THR A 49 4.79 7.50 -5.43
CA THR A 49 3.77 7.58 -4.38
C THR A 49 2.58 6.71 -4.77
N ILE A 50 2.24 5.74 -3.92
CA ILE A 50 1.12 4.82 -4.13
C ILE A 50 0.17 4.92 -2.94
N ILE A 51 -1.13 5.03 -3.23
CA ILE A 51 -2.20 4.98 -2.24
C ILE A 51 -2.88 3.62 -2.31
N ILE A 52 -2.83 2.88 -1.22
CA ILE A 52 -3.57 1.64 -1.00
C ILE A 52 -4.54 1.89 0.15
N PRO A 53 -5.85 1.61 0.02
CA PRO A 53 -6.79 1.77 1.12
C PRO A 53 -6.36 0.97 2.34
N PRO A 54 -6.41 1.55 3.56
CA PRO A 54 -5.96 0.89 4.78
C PRO A 54 -6.86 -0.26 5.19
N THR A 55 -8.15 -0.10 4.90
CA THR A 55 -9.18 -1.11 5.18
C THR A 55 -10.08 -1.25 3.97
N LEU A 56 -10.51 -2.49 3.74
CA LEU A 56 -11.55 -2.80 2.77
C LEU A 56 -12.67 -3.54 3.48
N ALA A 57 -13.84 -2.91 3.53
CA ALA A 57 -15.04 -3.55 4.03
C ALA A 57 -15.63 -4.46 2.95
N ILE A 58 -15.79 -5.73 3.26
CA ILE A 58 -16.45 -6.71 2.40
C ILE A 58 -17.88 -6.87 2.90
N ALA A 59 -18.86 -6.57 2.06
CA ALA A 59 -20.26 -6.74 2.44
C ALA A 59 -20.61 -8.23 2.59
N PRO A 60 -21.49 -8.58 3.54
CA PRO A 60 -21.95 -9.96 3.67
C PRO A 60 -22.54 -10.49 2.36
N ASN A 61 -22.17 -11.71 1.99
CA ASN A 61 -22.57 -12.39 0.75
C ASN A 61 -22.08 -11.74 -0.55
N ALA A 62 -21.18 -10.74 -0.47
CA ALA A 62 -20.56 -10.20 -1.67
C ALA A 62 -19.58 -11.22 -2.25
N THR A 63 -19.83 -11.65 -3.48
CA THR A 63 -18.95 -12.58 -4.19
C THR A 63 -17.75 -11.90 -4.86
N SER A 64 -17.78 -10.56 -4.91
CA SER A 64 -16.74 -9.73 -5.53
C SER A 64 -16.66 -8.39 -4.83
N THR A 65 -15.46 -7.98 -4.44
CA THR A 65 -15.20 -6.66 -3.84
C THR A 65 -13.97 -6.04 -4.49
N ALA A 66 -14.12 -4.81 -4.98
CA ALA A 66 -13.05 -4.08 -5.66
C ALA A 66 -12.10 -3.42 -4.65
N LEU A 67 -10.79 -3.60 -4.84
CA LEU A 67 -9.73 -2.89 -4.16
C LEU A 67 -9.02 -1.98 -5.16
N SER A 68 -9.24 -0.69 -5.06
CA SER A 68 -8.62 0.30 -5.94
C SER A 68 -7.29 0.76 -5.37
N ILE A 69 -6.25 0.73 -6.19
CA ILE A 69 -4.89 1.18 -5.88
C ILE A 69 -4.55 2.33 -6.82
N GLN A 70 -4.11 3.45 -6.26
CA GLN A 70 -3.80 4.65 -7.01
C GLN A 70 -2.30 4.94 -6.99
N LEU A 71 -1.73 5.17 -8.16
CA LEU A 71 -0.40 5.70 -8.35
C LEU A 71 -0.51 7.21 -8.58
N GLU A 72 0.09 8.02 -7.70
CA GLU A 72 0.00 9.48 -7.76
C GLU A 72 1.19 10.12 -8.46
N GLU A 73 2.39 9.69 -8.12
CA GLU A 73 3.63 10.28 -8.63
C GLU A 73 4.64 9.18 -8.97
N VAL A 74 5.42 9.42 -10.01
CA VAL A 74 6.55 8.58 -10.41
C VAL A 74 7.64 9.44 -11.01
N ALA A 75 8.89 9.17 -10.64
CA ALA A 75 10.07 9.70 -11.29
C ALA A 75 11.13 8.61 -11.45
N ASN A 76 11.86 8.66 -12.55
CA ASN A 76 12.98 7.75 -12.86
C ASN A 76 12.61 6.25 -12.85
N ALA A 77 11.39 5.92 -13.23
CA ALA A 77 10.95 4.55 -13.45
C ALA A 77 10.25 4.41 -14.79
N SER A 78 10.38 3.25 -15.41
CA SER A 78 9.65 2.88 -16.63
C SER A 78 8.42 2.03 -16.32
N GLU A 79 8.42 1.37 -15.18
CA GLU A 79 7.32 0.52 -14.72
C GLU A 79 7.26 0.48 -13.19
N ILE A 80 6.05 0.49 -12.65
CA ILE A 80 5.75 0.16 -11.25
C ILE A 80 4.86 -1.07 -11.23
N SER A 81 5.32 -2.14 -10.58
CA SER A 81 4.54 -3.37 -10.38
C SER A 81 4.16 -3.53 -8.91
N ILE A 82 2.90 -3.89 -8.66
CA ILE A 82 2.36 -4.15 -7.33
C ILE A 82 1.79 -5.55 -7.32
N THR A 83 2.35 -6.42 -6.49
CA THR A 83 1.94 -7.82 -6.39
C THR A 83 1.43 -8.15 -5.00
N THR A 84 0.49 -9.08 -4.92
CA THR A 84 0.00 -9.68 -3.68
C THR A 84 -0.18 -11.18 -3.84
N ALA A 85 -0.46 -11.89 -2.75
CA ALA A 85 -0.85 -13.29 -2.84
C ALA A 85 -2.17 -13.43 -3.62
N ASN A 86 -2.30 -14.47 -4.43
CA ASN A 86 -3.51 -14.75 -5.22
C ASN A 86 -4.67 -15.28 -4.37
N SER A 87 -4.43 -15.61 -3.11
CA SER A 87 -5.44 -16.11 -2.17
C SER A 87 -5.06 -15.74 -0.74
N GLY A 88 -6.05 -15.73 0.14
CA GLY A 88 -5.90 -15.50 1.56
C GLY A 88 -7.14 -15.97 2.32
N SER A 89 -7.15 -15.73 3.62
CA SER A 89 -8.29 -16.06 4.47
C SER A 89 -8.54 -14.96 5.50
N MET A 90 -9.81 -14.79 5.82
CA MET A 90 -10.28 -13.99 6.95
C MET A 90 -10.65 -14.92 8.07
N THR A 91 -10.21 -14.62 9.29
CA THR A 91 -10.46 -15.41 10.48
C THR A 91 -11.43 -14.70 11.40
N GLY A 92 -12.37 -15.43 11.94
CA GLY A 92 -13.31 -14.99 12.98
C GLY A 92 -13.36 -15.99 14.14
N SER A 93 -14.10 -15.64 15.18
CA SER A 93 -14.28 -16.54 16.36
C SER A 93 -14.89 -17.90 16.00
N ASN A 94 -15.61 -17.98 14.91
CA ASN A 94 -16.39 -19.14 14.52
C ASN A 94 -15.91 -19.82 13.22
N GLY A 95 -14.69 -19.51 12.76
CA GLY A 95 -14.12 -20.14 11.57
C GLY A 95 -13.32 -19.17 10.68
N THR A 96 -13.11 -19.59 9.44
CA THR A 96 -12.40 -18.85 8.41
C THR A 96 -13.24 -18.74 7.14
N ILE A 97 -13.03 -17.68 6.39
CA ILE A 97 -13.57 -17.47 5.04
C ILE A 97 -12.39 -17.29 4.11
N ASP A 98 -12.22 -18.16 3.13
CA ASP A 98 -11.16 -18.05 2.15
C ASP A 98 -11.59 -17.13 1.00
N PHE A 99 -10.61 -16.42 0.44
CA PHE A 99 -10.82 -15.55 -0.71
C PHE A 99 -9.69 -15.70 -1.74
N THR A 100 -9.97 -15.28 -2.95
CA THR A 100 -8.96 -15.15 -4.01
C THR A 100 -8.87 -13.70 -4.49
N VAL A 101 -7.72 -13.33 -5.06
CA VAL A 101 -7.45 -11.97 -5.58
C VAL A 101 -7.15 -12.06 -7.08
N THR A 102 -7.85 -11.26 -7.87
CA THR A 102 -7.68 -11.26 -9.33
C THR A 102 -7.83 -9.84 -9.91
N PRO A 103 -6.89 -9.34 -10.71
CA PRO A 103 -5.53 -9.88 -10.84
C PRO A 103 -4.76 -9.73 -9.51
N ASN A 104 -3.78 -10.58 -9.26
CA ASN A 104 -2.89 -10.46 -8.10
C ASN A 104 -1.62 -9.64 -8.39
N GLU A 105 -1.53 -9.09 -9.59
CA GLU A 105 -0.49 -8.17 -10.03
C GLU A 105 -1.09 -7.01 -10.82
N LEU A 106 -0.65 -5.80 -10.52
CA LEU A 106 -0.94 -4.58 -11.26
C LEU A 106 0.37 -3.96 -11.74
N SER A 107 0.47 -3.67 -13.03
CA SER A 107 1.60 -2.98 -13.63
C SER A 107 1.17 -1.61 -14.15
N PHE A 108 1.91 -0.57 -13.81
CA PHE A 108 1.75 0.79 -14.28
C PHE A 108 2.99 1.13 -15.13
N SER A 109 2.80 1.36 -16.42
CA SER A 109 3.88 1.64 -17.38
C SER A 109 3.73 2.93 -18.17
N ASN A 110 2.59 3.61 -18.03
CA ASN A 110 2.37 4.89 -18.70
C ASN A 110 2.05 5.96 -17.64
N PHE A 111 3.01 6.85 -17.42
CA PHE A 111 2.93 7.90 -16.39
C PHE A 111 2.55 9.27 -16.95
N SER A 112 2.12 9.36 -18.21
CA SER A 112 1.71 10.65 -18.83
C SER A 112 0.40 11.21 -18.27
N SER A 113 -0.38 10.37 -17.57
CA SER A 113 -1.68 10.74 -16.98
C SER A 113 -1.76 10.23 -15.54
N LEU A 114 -1.05 10.88 -14.63
CA LEU A 114 -1.17 10.65 -13.20
C LEU A 114 -2.14 11.67 -12.58
N PRO A 115 -2.89 11.32 -11.54
CA PRO A 115 -2.94 10.02 -10.89
C PRO A 115 -3.60 8.92 -11.75
N SER A 116 -3.13 7.68 -11.62
CA SER A 116 -3.65 6.52 -12.31
C SER A 116 -4.15 5.48 -11.32
N THR A 117 -5.36 4.96 -11.52
CA THR A 117 -5.98 3.98 -10.62
C THR A 117 -6.15 2.65 -11.35
N LYS A 118 -5.76 1.57 -10.68
CA LYS A 118 -6.03 0.19 -11.09
C LYS A 118 -6.69 -0.57 -9.96
N THR A 119 -7.37 -1.65 -10.30
CA THR A 119 -8.21 -2.40 -9.36
C THR A 119 -7.82 -3.87 -9.33
N MET A 120 -7.67 -4.40 -8.15
CA MET A 120 -7.71 -5.83 -7.85
C MET A 120 -9.12 -6.17 -7.37
N THR A 121 -9.55 -7.40 -7.58
CA THR A 121 -10.85 -7.88 -7.09
C THR A 121 -10.64 -9.01 -6.11
N ILE A 122 -11.24 -8.87 -4.93
CA ILE A 122 -11.31 -9.94 -3.94
C ILE A 122 -12.59 -10.73 -4.22
N ASN A 123 -12.44 -12.02 -4.42
CA ASN A 123 -13.55 -12.93 -4.73
C ASN A 123 -13.72 -13.94 -3.58
N ILE A 124 -14.97 -14.07 -3.12
CA ILE A 124 -15.40 -15.06 -2.12
C ILE A 124 -16.57 -15.83 -2.74
N THR A 125 -16.50 -17.14 -2.75
CA THR A 125 -17.56 -17.94 -3.38
C THR A 125 -18.82 -17.95 -2.51
N GLU A 126 -19.96 -18.18 -3.14
CA GLU A 126 -21.23 -18.38 -2.41
C GLU A 126 -21.14 -19.54 -1.43
N GLU A 127 -20.41 -20.58 -1.77
CA GLU A 127 -20.19 -21.74 -0.90
C GLU A 127 -19.45 -21.34 0.38
N GLN A 128 -18.43 -20.52 0.28
CA GLN A 128 -17.71 -19.98 1.44
C GLN A 128 -18.64 -19.18 2.36
N TRP A 129 -19.50 -18.35 1.79
CA TRP A 129 -20.50 -17.60 2.54
C TRP A 129 -21.54 -18.49 3.23
N GLN A 130 -22.00 -19.55 2.55
CA GLN A 130 -22.97 -20.49 3.11
C GLN A 130 -22.42 -21.32 4.27
N GLN A 131 -21.10 -21.57 4.26
CA GLN A 131 -20.42 -22.32 5.32
C GLN A 131 -19.99 -21.41 6.48
N ALA A 132 -19.95 -20.10 6.28
CA ALA A 132 -19.51 -19.14 7.29
C ALA A 132 -20.56 -19.02 8.41
N ALA A 133 -20.13 -19.22 9.64
CA ALA A 133 -20.98 -18.94 10.81
C ALA A 133 -21.13 -17.44 11.02
N ALA A 134 -22.22 -17.01 11.66
CA ALA A 134 -22.41 -15.60 11.99
C ALA A 134 -21.28 -15.08 12.88
N GLY A 135 -20.68 -13.94 12.51
CA GLY A 135 -19.55 -13.36 13.22
C GLY A 135 -18.85 -12.27 12.43
N THR A 136 -17.84 -11.68 13.04
CA THR A 136 -16.91 -10.75 12.37
C THR A 136 -15.69 -11.55 11.93
N TYR A 137 -15.26 -11.32 10.68
CA TYR A 137 -14.09 -11.95 10.10
C TYR A 137 -13.11 -10.86 9.68
N THR A 138 -11.84 -11.04 9.99
CA THR A 138 -10.75 -10.11 9.66
C THR A 138 -9.62 -10.87 8.99
N GLY A 139 -8.96 -10.22 8.03
CA GLY A 139 -7.80 -10.75 7.34
C GLY A 139 -6.87 -9.61 6.94
N THR A 140 -5.63 -9.95 6.59
CA THR A 140 -4.62 -9.01 6.12
C THR A 140 -4.16 -9.39 4.73
N MET A 141 -3.84 -8.37 3.92
CA MET A 141 -3.19 -8.52 2.62
C MET A 141 -1.85 -7.78 2.66
N SER A 142 -0.81 -8.43 2.16
CA SER A 142 0.51 -7.83 2.00
C SER A 142 0.79 -7.55 0.53
N PHE A 143 1.40 -6.40 0.25
CA PHE A 143 1.76 -5.97 -1.09
C PHE A 143 3.27 -5.85 -1.21
N THR A 144 3.80 -6.30 -2.34
CA THR A 144 5.18 -6.07 -2.76
C THR A 144 5.17 -5.09 -3.92
N ILE A 145 5.97 -4.02 -3.81
CA ILE A 145 6.07 -2.99 -4.83
C ILE A 145 7.48 -3.02 -5.40
N SER A 146 7.59 -3.01 -6.72
CA SER A 146 8.85 -2.93 -7.45
C SER A 146 8.79 -1.81 -8.49
N ALA A 147 9.91 -1.09 -8.67
CA ALA A 147 10.10 -0.07 -9.68
C ALA A 147 11.27 -0.46 -10.59
N GLN A 148 11.10 -0.30 -11.91
CA GLN A 148 12.10 -0.58 -12.95
C GLN A 148 12.37 0.64 -13.80
#